data_4dd40ad407c43652312497b0263dc774
#
_entry.id   4dd40ad407c43652312497b0263dc774
#
_cell.length_a   1.000
_cell.length_b   1.000
_cell.length_c   1.000
_cell.angle_alpha   90.00
_cell.angle_beta   90.00
_cell.angle_gamma   90.00
#
_symmetry.space_group_name_H-M   'P 1'
#
loop_
_entity.id
_entity.type
_entity.pdbx_description
1 polymer ?
#
loop_
_entity_poly.entity_id
_entity_poly.type
_entity_poly.pdbx_seq_one_letter_code
_entity_poly.pdbx_strand_id
1 'polypeptide(L)'
;MNFKNWITKNWLYIFIFTFFLYINFLSPPIGDDWEIGNWFSTNSSGDIIMAIRGVYDNWLHFNGRGLSNLLMSFFCYYKNVWNFVSAGMFLFIIYAFGKLLDYKENKVPIALSIILILSVSNNIRMETYSLICANIAFMVPFVFILFYLIKTKKYLLNNNEQTKYKKSFLILISLFCLIISTLMENISAGFTITLGILNLYIFIKNKHFDRLFIYSFIFSLLGSIFMFTSPGMHSGRELYNNSLGLFGTLKMSLPNNINLIIFENKFIFFSITLSTFIAILINSISINKKIIKYIYLSFLVLILFILIIPIINPYIFTPLFFDKIFNLANRITSHFFIIRFTTSIFWSFFLFSFIVPILYIKKNRKVFLFLFSIAIFSLIPASLVTQVGARIIMIIVFMFIGIGCGILSQIKLNYKNIYKIIFSIIIFGIFVQVNKFLVIYHEIYKIEKIRELLTNDTAILQYKKEWDYNKPLIIPSFKMNTLFYTANPPPLKTSCHYLNFKKYYQLNPETKVVFDDGFGYISLNFNLEKKDNIAKMEIKPLEENYTYKFYIYKNNLDYYVSTQSANMIQTIKITEPGTY
;
A
#
# COMPACT_ATOMS: atom_id res chain seq x y z
N MET A 1 -21.20 -17.43 -29.00
CA MET A 1 -21.77 -16.94 -27.72
C MET A 1 -22.39 -15.58 -28.00
N ASN A 2 -23.69 -15.38 -27.72
CA ASN A 2 -24.36 -14.09 -27.98
C ASN A 2 -23.74 -13.02 -27.08
N PHE A 3 -23.43 -11.83 -27.62
CA PHE A 3 -22.80 -10.72 -26.93
C PHE A 3 -23.52 -10.34 -25.61
N LYS A 4 -24.85 -10.33 -25.64
CA LYS A 4 -25.69 -10.11 -24.44
C LYS A 4 -25.39 -11.12 -23.33
N ASN A 5 -25.26 -12.40 -23.66
CA ASN A 5 -24.94 -13.45 -22.69
C ASN A 5 -23.51 -13.34 -22.15
N TRP A 6 -22.59 -12.84 -22.95
CA TRP A 6 -21.21 -12.59 -22.52
C TRP A 6 -21.16 -11.45 -21.50
N ILE A 7 -21.85 -10.33 -21.74
CA ILE A 7 -21.95 -9.21 -20.80
C ILE A 7 -22.59 -9.65 -19.48
N THR A 8 -23.74 -10.35 -19.52
CA THR A 8 -24.42 -10.80 -18.31
C THR A 8 -23.61 -11.79 -17.49
N LYS A 9 -22.71 -12.53 -18.10
CA LYS A 9 -21.78 -13.44 -17.40
C LYS A 9 -20.62 -12.64 -16.74
N ASN A 10 -20.10 -11.62 -17.41
CA ASN A 10 -18.84 -10.95 -17.05
C ASN A 10 -19.05 -9.54 -16.47
N TRP A 11 -20.26 -9.09 -16.19
CA TRP A 11 -20.54 -7.72 -15.81
C TRP A 11 -19.77 -7.21 -14.57
N LEU A 12 -19.47 -8.08 -13.58
CA LEU A 12 -18.63 -7.72 -12.42
C LEU A 12 -17.19 -7.39 -12.83
N TYR A 13 -16.63 -8.10 -13.79
CA TYR A 13 -15.30 -7.83 -14.32
C TYR A 13 -15.26 -6.53 -15.14
N ILE A 14 -16.30 -6.30 -15.96
CA ILE A 14 -16.45 -5.05 -16.72
C ILE A 14 -16.58 -3.89 -15.75
N PHE A 15 -17.45 -4.02 -14.75
CA PHE A 15 -17.67 -3.01 -13.73
C PHE A 15 -16.38 -2.61 -13.01
N ILE A 16 -15.59 -3.57 -12.53
CA ILE A 16 -14.36 -3.26 -11.78
C ILE A 16 -13.30 -2.58 -12.68
N PHE A 17 -13.18 -3.02 -13.93
CA PHE A 17 -12.27 -2.40 -14.88
C PHE A 17 -12.68 -0.94 -15.17
N THR A 18 -13.93 -0.68 -15.51
CA THR A 18 -14.42 0.67 -15.81
C THR A 18 -14.37 1.57 -14.59
N PHE A 19 -14.66 1.04 -13.41
CA PHE A 19 -14.57 1.79 -12.16
C PHE A 19 -13.13 2.24 -11.86
N PHE A 20 -12.16 1.32 -11.86
CA PHE A 20 -10.77 1.70 -11.61
C PHE A 20 -10.18 2.56 -12.73
N LEU A 21 -10.58 2.34 -13.98
CA LEU A 21 -10.19 3.21 -15.07
C LEU A 21 -10.67 4.65 -14.82
N TYR A 22 -11.92 4.82 -14.42
CA TYR A 22 -12.49 6.12 -14.10
C TYR A 22 -11.77 6.80 -12.92
N ILE A 23 -11.54 6.06 -11.83
CA ILE A 23 -10.82 6.56 -10.65
C ILE A 23 -9.38 6.98 -11.01
N ASN A 24 -8.67 6.20 -11.83
CA ASN A 24 -7.31 6.52 -12.24
C ASN A 24 -7.25 7.80 -13.08
N PHE A 25 -8.28 8.09 -13.90
CA PHE A 25 -8.36 9.36 -14.62
C PHE A 25 -8.61 10.56 -13.70
N LEU A 26 -9.29 10.35 -12.58
CA LEU A 26 -9.51 11.39 -11.57
C LEU A 26 -8.31 11.60 -10.62
N SER A 27 -7.39 10.63 -10.55
CA SER A 27 -6.22 10.68 -9.67
C SER A 27 -5.06 11.42 -10.33
N PRO A 28 -4.56 12.54 -9.76
CA PRO A 28 -3.38 13.22 -10.28
C PRO A 28 -2.08 12.47 -9.91
N PRO A 29 -0.96 12.74 -10.58
CA PRO A 29 0.37 12.40 -10.07
C PRO A 29 0.66 13.18 -8.78
N ILE A 30 1.31 12.54 -7.80
CA ILE A 30 1.57 13.14 -6.49
C ILE A 30 2.95 12.73 -5.96
N GLY A 31 3.57 13.58 -5.13
CA GLY A 31 4.78 13.25 -4.39
C GLY A 31 5.91 12.69 -5.27
N ASP A 32 6.26 11.44 -5.03
CA ASP A 32 7.33 10.74 -5.76
C ASP A 32 7.06 10.63 -7.28
N ASP A 33 5.79 10.68 -7.71
CA ASP A 33 5.44 10.62 -9.14
C ASP A 33 6.01 11.81 -9.92
N TRP A 34 6.09 13.00 -9.29
CA TRP A 34 6.69 14.18 -9.90
C TRP A 34 8.20 14.02 -10.08
N GLU A 35 8.88 13.46 -9.09
CA GLU A 35 10.32 13.24 -9.15
C GLU A 35 10.69 12.22 -10.22
N ILE A 36 10.09 11.05 -10.12
CA ILE A 36 10.43 9.90 -10.97
C ILE A 36 9.95 10.13 -12.41
N GLY A 37 8.82 10.82 -12.60
CA GLY A 37 8.37 11.24 -13.92
C GLY A 37 9.35 12.21 -14.61
N ASN A 38 10.03 13.04 -13.83
CA ASN A 38 11.05 13.95 -14.34
C ASN A 38 12.32 13.25 -14.85
N TRP A 39 12.60 12.01 -14.43
CA TRP A 39 13.73 11.25 -14.98
C TRP A 39 13.56 10.90 -16.47
N PHE A 40 12.31 10.76 -16.91
CA PHE A 40 11.99 10.44 -18.30
C PHE A 40 11.83 11.69 -19.17
N SER A 41 11.76 12.88 -18.56
CA SER A 41 11.47 14.14 -19.25
C SER A 41 12.70 15.02 -19.38
N THR A 42 13.13 15.28 -20.62
CA THR A 42 14.05 16.37 -20.93
C THR A 42 13.37 17.30 -21.92
N ASN A 43 13.14 18.55 -21.53
CA ASN A 43 12.64 19.61 -22.43
C ASN A 43 11.44 19.19 -23.30
N SER A 44 10.43 18.55 -22.68
CA SER A 44 9.18 18.08 -23.32
C SER A 44 9.27 16.83 -24.22
N SER A 45 10.41 16.20 -24.37
CA SER A 45 10.53 14.89 -25.05
C SER A 45 10.93 13.79 -24.07
N GLY A 46 10.31 12.61 -24.16
CA GLY A 46 10.71 11.43 -23.39
C GLY A 46 12.11 10.97 -23.79
N ASP A 47 13.01 10.81 -22.82
CA ASP A 47 14.38 10.32 -23.03
C ASP A 47 14.65 9.09 -22.18
N ILE A 48 14.68 7.93 -22.84
CA ILE A 48 14.94 6.65 -22.19
C ILE A 48 16.36 6.57 -21.60
N ILE A 49 17.32 7.28 -22.17
CA ILE A 49 18.70 7.28 -21.69
C ILE A 49 18.76 8.00 -20.34
N MET A 50 18.07 9.12 -20.21
CA MET A 50 17.96 9.85 -18.95
C MET A 50 17.23 9.04 -17.89
N ALA A 51 16.16 8.34 -18.28
CA ALA A 51 15.47 7.41 -17.37
C ALA A 51 16.40 6.30 -16.87
N ILE A 52 17.20 5.69 -17.76
CA ILE A 52 18.19 4.65 -17.39
C ILE A 52 19.25 5.24 -16.45
N ARG A 53 19.74 6.46 -16.69
CA ARG A 53 20.68 7.14 -15.78
C ARG A 53 20.07 7.37 -14.39
N GLY A 54 18.85 7.92 -14.33
CA GLY A 54 18.13 8.12 -13.06
C GLY A 54 17.90 6.81 -12.30
N VAL A 55 17.59 5.72 -13.01
CA VAL A 55 17.45 4.38 -12.44
C VAL A 55 18.80 3.86 -11.91
N TYR A 56 19.88 4.07 -12.66
CA TYR A 56 21.23 3.65 -12.24
C TYR A 56 21.70 4.43 -11.01
N ASP A 57 21.51 5.75 -11.00
CA ASP A 57 21.86 6.60 -9.85
C ASP A 57 21.05 6.20 -8.61
N ASN A 58 19.77 5.88 -8.79
CA ASN A 58 18.92 5.42 -7.69
C ASN A 58 19.33 4.02 -7.18
N TRP A 59 19.77 3.12 -8.09
CA TRP A 59 20.30 1.81 -7.72
C TRP A 59 21.61 1.91 -6.92
N LEU A 60 22.46 2.89 -7.25
CA LEU A 60 23.71 3.14 -6.54
C LEU A 60 23.49 3.76 -5.16
N HIS A 61 22.51 4.69 -5.01
CA HIS A 61 22.45 5.57 -3.85
C HIS A 61 21.22 5.38 -2.96
N PHE A 62 20.15 4.72 -3.45
CA PHE A 62 18.88 4.71 -2.74
C PHE A 62 18.25 3.33 -2.55
N ASN A 63 18.05 2.53 -3.61
CA ASN A 63 17.42 1.21 -3.53
C ASN A 63 17.80 0.30 -4.69
N GLY A 64 17.58 -1.03 -4.51
CA GLY A 64 17.92 -2.05 -5.51
C GLY A 64 16.88 -2.27 -6.62
N ARG A 65 15.84 -1.45 -6.74
CA ARG A 65 14.64 -1.68 -7.57
C ARG A 65 14.80 -1.27 -9.03
N GLY A 66 15.88 -1.69 -9.71
CA GLY A 66 16.20 -1.19 -11.05
C GLY A 66 15.04 -1.24 -12.04
N LEU A 67 14.42 -2.41 -12.24
CA LEU A 67 13.31 -2.56 -13.20
C LEU A 67 12.04 -1.82 -12.75
N SER A 68 11.72 -1.83 -11.45
CA SER A 68 10.58 -1.08 -10.91
C SER A 68 10.74 0.41 -11.16
N ASN A 69 11.92 0.97 -10.88
CA ASN A 69 12.22 2.38 -11.09
C ASN A 69 12.12 2.77 -12.58
N LEU A 70 12.53 1.90 -13.49
CA LEU A 70 12.39 2.13 -14.93
C LEU A 70 10.89 2.16 -15.34
N LEU A 71 10.09 1.22 -14.86
CA LEU A 71 8.65 1.21 -15.11
C LEU A 71 7.97 2.44 -14.51
N MET A 72 8.37 2.85 -13.32
CA MET A 72 7.86 4.06 -12.67
C MET A 72 8.14 5.30 -13.51
N SER A 73 9.38 5.53 -13.95
CA SER A 73 9.75 6.70 -14.74
C SER A 73 8.94 6.76 -16.04
N PHE A 74 8.77 5.62 -16.72
CA PHE A 74 7.97 5.53 -17.93
C PHE A 74 6.49 5.82 -17.68
N PHE A 75 5.86 5.19 -16.70
CA PHE A 75 4.43 5.32 -16.47
C PHE A 75 4.04 6.60 -15.73
N CYS A 76 4.91 7.20 -14.93
CA CYS A 76 4.66 8.53 -14.38
C CYS A 76 4.66 9.59 -15.48
N TYR A 77 5.51 9.44 -16.50
CA TYR A 77 5.50 10.29 -17.68
C TYR A 77 4.28 10.01 -18.58
N TYR A 78 3.98 8.74 -18.88
CA TYR A 78 2.84 8.33 -19.69
C TYR A 78 1.63 7.92 -18.82
N LYS A 79 1.17 8.82 -17.95
CA LYS A 79 0.07 8.58 -17.01
C LYS A 79 -1.19 8.01 -17.66
N ASN A 80 -1.57 8.50 -18.83
CA ASN A 80 -2.76 8.02 -19.53
C ASN A 80 -2.68 6.52 -19.87
N VAL A 81 -1.50 6.04 -20.28
CA VAL A 81 -1.26 4.60 -20.50
C VAL A 81 -1.37 3.83 -19.17
N TRP A 82 -0.79 4.43 -18.10
CA TRP A 82 -0.86 3.84 -16.77
C TRP A 82 -2.30 3.65 -16.27
N ASN A 83 -3.20 4.59 -16.54
CA ASN A 83 -4.60 4.48 -16.13
C ASN A 83 -5.26 3.19 -16.63
N PHE A 84 -5.00 2.78 -17.87
CA PHE A 84 -5.49 1.51 -18.43
C PHE A 84 -4.78 0.30 -17.84
N VAL A 85 -3.46 0.36 -17.68
CA VAL A 85 -2.66 -0.74 -17.13
C VAL A 85 -3.08 -1.02 -15.69
N SER A 86 -3.18 0.01 -14.85
CA SER A 86 -3.60 -0.11 -13.45
C SER A 86 -5.01 -0.69 -13.32
N ALA A 87 -5.98 -0.19 -14.10
CA ALA A 87 -7.33 -0.76 -14.12
C ALA A 87 -7.33 -2.24 -14.54
N GLY A 88 -6.50 -2.58 -15.55
CA GLY A 88 -6.29 -3.96 -15.99
C GLY A 88 -5.69 -4.85 -14.91
N MET A 89 -4.80 -4.33 -14.07
CA MET A 89 -4.21 -5.09 -12.95
C MET A 89 -5.24 -5.43 -11.89
N PHE A 90 -6.11 -4.50 -11.48
CA PHE A 90 -7.19 -4.80 -10.53
C PHE A 90 -8.17 -5.86 -11.08
N LEU A 91 -8.55 -5.73 -12.36
CA LEU A 91 -9.33 -6.74 -13.05
C LEU A 91 -8.65 -8.10 -13.01
N PHE A 92 -7.34 -8.13 -13.36
CA PHE A 92 -6.57 -9.37 -13.43
C PHE A 92 -6.44 -10.03 -12.05
N ILE A 93 -6.26 -9.28 -10.97
CA ILE A 93 -6.16 -9.82 -9.61
C ILE A 93 -7.43 -10.60 -9.25
N ILE A 94 -8.61 -10.02 -9.47
CA ILE A 94 -9.89 -10.67 -9.16
C ILE A 94 -10.08 -11.91 -10.04
N TYR A 95 -9.77 -11.82 -11.34
CA TYR A 95 -9.81 -12.95 -12.26
C TYR A 95 -8.84 -14.06 -11.84
N ALA A 96 -7.62 -13.69 -11.46
CA ALA A 96 -6.57 -14.61 -11.06
C ALA A 96 -6.95 -15.39 -9.80
N PHE A 97 -7.46 -14.73 -8.78
CA PHE A 97 -7.99 -15.40 -7.59
C PHE A 97 -9.11 -16.37 -7.96
N GLY A 98 -10.08 -15.93 -8.79
CA GLY A 98 -11.15 -16.80 -9.25
C GLY A 98 -10.67 -18.05 -9.98
N LYS A 99 -9.61 -17.92 -10.81
CA LYS A 99 -9.01 -19.00 -11.57
C LYS A 99 -8.13 -19.92 -10.72
N LEU A 100 -7.35 -19.33 -9.81
CA LEU A 100 -6.45 -20.08 -8.93
C LEU A 100 -7.21 -20.91 -7.89
N LEU A 101 -8.30 -20.37 -7.37
CA LEU A 101 -9.08 -20.95 -6.28
C LEU A 101 -10.41 -21.56 -6.75
N ASP A 102 -10.60 -21.64 -8.09
CA ASP A 102 -11.70 -22.29 -8.80
C ASP A 102 -13.09 -21.69 -8.50
N TYR A 103 -13.20 -20.40 -8.30
CA TYR A 103 -14.50 -19.71 -8.13
C TYR A 103 -14.82 -18.68 -9.22
N LYS A 104 -14.10 -18.67 -10.33
CA LYS A 104 -14.28 -17.69 -11.42
C LYS A 104 -15.71 -17.58 -12.00
N GLU A 105 -16.55 -18.59 -11.79
CA GLU A 105 -17.95 -18.63 -12.22
C GLU A 105 -18.94 -18.34 -11.08
N ASN A 106 -18.45 -18.32 -9.84
CA ASN A 106 -19.27 -18.04 -8.67
C ASN A 106 -19.26 -16.53 -8.36
N LYS A 107 -20.43 -15.89 -8.59
CA LYS A 107 -20.56 -14.43 -8.44
C LYS A 107 -20.37 -13.93 -7.01
N VAL A 108 -20.70 -14.72 -5.98
CA VAL A 108 -20.59 -14.29 -4.57
C VAL A 108 -19.14 -14.10 -4.14
N PRO A 109 -18.21 -15.05 -4.30
CA PRO A 109 -16.79 -14.82 -3.97
C PRO A 109 -16.14 -13.74 -4.85
N ILE A 110 -16.56 -13.60 -6.13
CA ILE A 110 -16.09 -12.51 -7.00
C ILE A 110 -16.53 -11.15 -6.43
N ALA A 111 -17.82 -10.99 -6.13
CA ALA A 111 -18.36 -9.76 -5.55
C ALA A 111 -17.73 -9.47 -4.17
N LEU A 112 -17.50 -10.51 -3.35
CA LEU A 112 -16.79 -10.36 -2.08
C LEU A 112 -15.33 -9.89 -2.31
N SER A 113 -14.62 -10.43 -3.29
CA SER A 113 -13.28 -9.95 -3.63
C SER A 113 -13.28 -8.46 -3.98
N ILE A 114 -14.28 -8.02 -4.76
CA ILE A 114 -14.43 -6.61 -5.16
C ILE A 114 -14.66 -5.73 -3.93
N ILE A 115 -15.65 -6.04 -3.08
CA ILE A 115 -15.94 -5.19 -1.91
C ILE A 115 -14.76 -5.16 -0.94
N LEU A 116 -14.05 -6.27 -0.73
CA LEU A 116 -12.90 -6.30 0.17
C LEU A 116 -11.72 -5.47 -0.39
N ILE A 117 -11.45 -5.51 -1.70
CA ILE A 117 -10.46 -4.64 -2.34
C ILE A 117 -10.85 -3.16 -2.21
N LEU A 118 -12.14 -2.83 -2.38
CA LEU A 118 -12.64 -1.47 -2.18
C LEU A 118 -12.66 -1.03 -0.70
N SER A 119 -12.65 -1.97 0.24
CA SER A 119 -12.68 -1.71 1.69
C SER A 119 -11.31 -1.69 2.35
N VAL A 120 -10.24 -1.77 1.59
CA VAL A 120 -8.87 -1.62 2.09
C VAL A 120 -8.72 -0.25 2.76
N SER A 121 -7.90 -0.16 3.80
CA SER A 121 -7.72 1.07 4.60
C SER A 121 -7.34 2.29 3.76
N ASN A 122 -7.72 3.47 4.24
CA ASN A 122 -7.41 4.74 3.55
C ASN A 122 -5.90 4.91 3.34
N ASN A 123 -5.08 4.54 4.33
CA ASN A 123 -3.63 4.65 4.25
C ASN A 123 -3.05 3.78 3.12
N ILE A 124 -3.48 2.52 3.03
CA ILE A 124 -3.06 1.65 1.92
C ILE A 124 -3.58 2.19 0.58
N ARG A 125 -4.84 2.64 0.51
CA ARG A 125 -5.42 3.19 -0.72
C ARG A 125 -4.66 4.41 -1.23
N MET A 126 -4.36 5.35 -0.34
CA MET A 126 -3.61 6.55 -0.68
C MET A 126 -2.22 6.20 -1.24
N GLU A 127 -1.50 5.33 -0.53
CA GLU A 127 -0.14 4.98 -0.91
C GLU A 127 -0.04 4.01 -2.09
N THR A 128 -1.11 3.28 -2.45
CA THR A 128 -1.04 2.24 -3.48
C THR A 128 -1.97 2.42 -4.66
N TYR A 129 -3.19 2.97 -4.47
CA TYR A 129 -4.12 3.14 -5.59
C TYR A 129 -3.91 4.48 -6.29
N SER A 130 -3.48 5.50 -5.55
CA SER A 130 -3.36 6.87 -6.04
C SER A 130 -1.94 7.22 -6.47
N LEU A 131 -0.93 6.75 -5.75
CA LEU A 131 0.48 6.99 -6.05
C LEU A 131 0.95 6.00 -7.13
N ILE A 132 1.29 6.49 -8.32
CA ILE A 132 1.70 5.67 -9.47
C ILE A 132 2.94 4.83 -9.12
N CYS A 133 3.96 5.48 -8.54
CA CYS A 133 5.20 4.83 -8.14
C CYS A 133 4.99 3.66 -7.20
N ALA A 134 4.15 3.85 -6.17
CA ALA A 134 3.88 2.77 -5.23
C ALA A 134 2.99 1.68 -5.84
N ASN A 135 2.02 2.05 -6.68
CA ASN A 135 1.21 1.08 -7.39
C ASN A 135 2.09 0.17 -8.26
N ILE A 136 3.05 0.74 -9.01
CA ILE A 136 4.00 -0.04 -9.80
C ILE A 136 4.87 -0.94 -8.91
N ALA A 137 5.43 -0.39 -7.83
CA ALA A 137 6.33 -1.14 -6.94
C ALA A 137 5.66 -2.38 -6.33
N PHE A 138 4.38 -2.30 -5.98
CA PHE A 138 3.70 -3.33 -5.23
C PHE A 138 2.69 -4.14 -6.05
N MET A 139 1.94 -3.51 -6.96
CA MET A 139 0.92 -4.20 -7.75
C MET A 139 1.52 -5.00 -8.91
N VAL A 140 2.52 -4.47 -9.60
CA VAL A 140 3.13 -5.18 -10.75
C VAL A 140 3.74 -6.52 -10.33
N PRO A 141 4.63 -6.58 -9.30
CA PRO A 141 5.17 -7.88 -8.88
C PRO A 141 4.09 -8.81 -8.33
N PHE A 142 3.04 -8.28 -7.68
CA PHE A 142 1.91 -9.08 -7.23
C PHE A 142 1.13 -9.73 -8.38
N VAL A 143 0.81 -8.94 -9.41
CA VAL A 143 0.17 -9.43 -10.65
C VAL A 143 1.05 -10.51 -11.31
N PHE A 144 2.37 -10.31 -11.33
CA PHE A 144 3.30 -11.27 -11.89
C PHE A 144 3.35 -12.58 -11.10
N ILE A 145 3.31 -12.51 -9.77
CA ILE A 145 3.19 -13.72 -8.93
C ILE A 145 1.89 -14.49 -9.24
N LEU A 146 0.78 -13.79 -9.34
CA LEU A 146 -0.51 -14.43 -9.68
C LEU A 146 -0.47 -15.05 -11.08
N PHE A 147 0.16 -14.38 -12.05
CA PHE A 147 0.37 -14.93 -13.38
C PHE A 147 1.25 -16.18 -13.36
N TYR A 148 2.37 -16.15 -12.63
CA TYR A 148 3.23 -17.31 -12.39
C TYR A 148 2.42 -18.50 -11.85
N LEU A 149 1.62 -18.25 -10.80
CA LEU A 149 0.79 -19.29 -10.20
C LEU A 149 -0.25 -19.86 -11.18
N ILE A 150 -0.90 -19.01 -12.00
CA ILE A 150 -1.84 -19.48 -13.02
C ILE A 150 -1.15 -20.42 -14.02
N LYS A 151 0.07 -20.09 -14.44
CA LYS A 151 0.83 -20.89 -15.40
C LYS A 151 1.37 -22.19 -14.80
N THR A 152 1.69 -22.19 -13.52
CA THR A 152 2.29 -23.32 -12.81
C THR A 152 1.28 -24.16 -12.01
N LYS A 153 0.03 -23.69 -11.84
CA LYS A 153 -1.01 -24.35 -11.02
C LYS A 153 -1.15 -25.85 -11.29
N LYS A 154 -1.23 -26.27 -12.57
CA LYS A 154 -1.39 -27.68 -12.90
C LYS A 154 -0.21 -28.53 -12.41
N TYR A 155 1.00 -28.01 -12.47
CA TYR A 155 2.22 -28.70 -12.03
C TYR A 155 2.33 -28.73 -10.50
N LEU A 156 1.92 -27.62 -9.85
CA LEU A 156 1.86 -27.54 -8.39
C LEU A 156 0.85 -28.55 -7.80
N LEU A 157 -0.25 -28.81 -8.51
CA LEU A 157 -1.30 -29.73 -8.04
C LEU A 157 -0.98 -31.19 -8.35
N ASN A 158 -0.29 -31.50 -9.46
CA ASN A 158 0.09 -32.85 -9.81
C ASN A 158 1.18 -33.38 -8.89
N ASN A 159 0.96 -34.57 -8.36
CA ASN A 159 1.81 -35.14 -7.30
C ASN A 159 2.88 -36.10 -7.77
N ASN A 160 2.77 -36.70 -8.98
CA ASN A 160 3.47 -37.96 -9.25
C ASN A 160 4.09 -38.15 -10.64
N GLU A 161 4.07 -37.16 -11.53
CA GLU A 161 4.65 -37.36 -12.86
C GLU A 161 5.85 -36.42 -13.07
N GLN A 162 6.97 -37.00 -13.55
CA GLN A 162 8.02 -36.22 -14.19
C GLN A 162 7.43 -35.58 -15.47
N THR A 163 6.76 -34.45 -15.27
CA THR A 163 6.16 -33.73 -16.39
C THR A 163 7.26 -33.23 -17.29
N LYS A 164 7.24 -33.67 -18.53
CA LYS A 164 8.14 -33.14 -19.57
C LYS A 164 7.73 -31.70 -19.87
N TYR A 165 8.55 -30.76 -19.44
CA TYR A 165 8.38 -29.36 -19.77
C TYR A 165 9.02 -29.03 -21.12
N LYS A 166 8.37 -28.20 -21.93
CA LYS A 166 9.04 -27.62 -23.10
C LYS A 166 10.19 -26.73 -22.61
N LYS A 167 11.38 -26.83 -23.20
CA LYS A 167 12.58 -26.06 -22.82
C LYS A 167 12.31 -24.55 -22.82
N SER A 168 11.59 -24.06 -23.85
CA SER A 168 11.19 -22.65 -23.95
C SER A 168 10.30 -22.17 -22.78
N PHE A 169 9.39 -23.04 -22.29
CA PHE A 169 8.56 -22.72 -21.14
C PHE A 169 9.38 -22.63 -19.85
N LEU A 170 10.34 -23.53 -19.64
CA LEU A 170 11.24 -23.46 -18.48
C LEU A 170 12.05 -22.17 -18.48
N ILE A 171 12.65 -21.82 -19.62
CA ILE A 171 13.44 -20.59 -19.77
C ILE A 171 12.56 -19.35 -19.47
N LEU A 172 11.37 -19.28 -20.10
CA LEU A 172 10.46 -18.15 -19.93
C LEU A 172 10.02 -17.97 -18.46
N ILE A 173 9.63 -19.06 -17.79
CA ILE A 173 9.21 -19.02 -16.38
C ILE A 173 10.38 -18.67 -15.47
N SER A 174 11.57 -19.17 -15.75
CA SER A 174 12.77 -18.85 -14.96
C SER A 174 13.12 -17.36 -15.06
N LEU A 175 13.18 -16.81 -16.27
CA LEU A 175 13.40 -15.37 -16.49
C LEU A 175 12.30 -14.54 -15.84
N PHE A 176 11.06 -15.02 -15.86
CA PHE A 176 9.95 -14.34 -15.22
C PHE A 176 10.11 -14.31 -13.68
N CYS A 177 10.62 -15.39 -13.07
CA CYS A 177 10.94 -15.42 -11.65
C CYS A 177 12.09 -14.45 -11.28
N LEU A 178 13.11 -14.34 -12.15
CA LEU A 178 14.16 -13.34 -12.00
C LEU A 178 13.55 -11.93 -11.95
N ILE A 179 12.69 -11.60 -12.92
CA ILE A 179 12.01 -10.29 -13.00
C ILE A 179 11.20 -10.02 -11.72
N ILE A 180 10.36 -10.95 -11.27
CA ILE A 180 9.56 -10.79 -10.04
C ILE A 180 10.46 -10.39 -8.87
N SER A 181 11.60 -11.05 -8.73
CA SER A 181 12.50 -10.88 -7.59
C SER A 181 13.39 -9.64 -7.67
N THR A 182 13.39 -8.89 -8.79
CA THR A 182 14.08 -7.60 -8.93
C THR A 182 13.16 -6.39 -8.78
N LEU A 183 11.86 -6.58 -8.53
CA LEU A 183 10.89 -5.49 -8.51
C LEU A 183 10.73 -4.83 -7.13
N MET A 184 10.66 -5.61 -6.04
CA MET A 184 10.38 -5.11 -4.70
C MET A 184 10.92 -6.03 -3.61
N GLU A 185 11.62 -5.50 -2.60
CA GLU A 185 12.40 -6.25 -1.61
C GLU A 185 11.58 -7.26 -0.80
N ASN A 186 10.45 -6.81 -0.23
CA ASN A 186 9.62 -7.68 0.61
C ASN A 186 8.96 -8.79 -0.20
N ILE A 187 8.60 -8.52 -1.45
CA ILE A 187 7.99 -9.50 -2.36
C ILE A 187 9.05 -10.48 -2.84
N SER A 188 10.21 -9.97 -3.21
CA SER A 188 11.36 -10.76 -3.62
C SER A 188 11.71 -11.81 -2.56
N ALA A 189 11.88 -11.38 -1.31
CA ALA A 189 12.16 -12.28 -0.20
C ALA A 189 11.00 -13.28 0.02
N GLY A 190 9.76 -12.81 0.09
CA GLY A 190 8.58 -13.66 0.31
C GLY A 190 8.42 -14.72 -0.78
N PHE A 191 8.59 -14.35 -2.04
CA PHE A 191 8.48 -15.24 -3.19
C PHE A 191 9.63 -16.26 -3.22
N THR A 192 10.87 -15.81 -3.05
CA THR A 192 12.07 -16.68 -3.08
C THR A 192 12.04 -17.69 -1.93
N ILE A 193 11.73 -17.28 -0.70
CA ILE A 193 11.61 -18.19 0.45
C ILE A 193 10.50 -19.20 0.21
N THR A 194 9.35 -18.77 -0.31
CA THR A 194 8.24 -19.67 -0.61
C THR A 194 8.63 -20.73 -1.66
N LEU A 195 9.36 -20.35 -2.71
CA LEU A 195 9.88 -21.29 -3.71
C LEU A 195 10.92 -22.24 -3.10
N GLY A 196 11.78 -21.76 -2.21
CA GLY A 196 12.74 -22.59 -1.49
C GLY A 196 12.06 -23.66 -0.65
N ILE A 197 11.05 -23.27 0.14
CA ILE A 197 10.26 -24.21 0.95
C ILE A 197 9.50 -25.21 0.08
N LEU A 198 8.93 -24.77 -1.04
CA LEU A 198 8.25 -25.65 -1.99
C LEU A 198 9.21 -26.69 -2.57
N ASN A 199 10.43 -26.29 -2.96
CA ASN A 199 11.44 -27.22 -3.47
C ASN A 199 11.88 -28.23 -2.39
N LEU A 200 12.09 -27.76 -1.16
CA LEU A 200 12.42 -28.65 -0.04
C LEU A 200 11.29 -29.66 0.22
N TYR A 201 10.04 -29.21 0.23
CA TYR A 201 8.88 -30.08 0.36
C TYR A 201 8.81 -31.14 -0.76
N ILE A 202 9.02 -30.72 -2.01
CA ILE A 202 9.02 -31.63 -3.16
C ILE A 202 10.15 -32.66 -3.03
N PHE A 203 11.35 -32.23 -2.65
CA PHE A 203 12.51 -33.10 -2.45
C PHE A 203 12.29 -34.12 -1.34
N ILE A 204 11.78 -33.69 -0.17
CA ILE A 204 11.50 -34.61 0.94
C ILE A 204 10.47 -35.66 0.51
N LYS A 205 9.43 -35.25 -0.21
CA LYS A 205 8.34 -36.14 -0.62
C LYS A 205 8.74 -37.09 -1.75
N ASN A 206 9.41 -36.58 -2.80
CA ASN A 206 9.65 -37.31 -4.03
C ASN A 206 11.10 -37.82 -4.17
N LYS A 207 12.00 -37.39 -3.25
CA LYS A 207 13.45 -37.67 -3.28
C LYS A 207 14.18 -37.13 -4.51
N HIS A 208 13.53 -36.26 -5.28
CA HIS A 208 14.14 -35.54 -6.42
C HIS A 208 13.53 -34.13 -6.52
N PHE A 209 14.28 -33.21 -7.13
CA PHE A 209 13.79 -31.86 -7.42
C PHE A 209 12.99 -31.84 -8.72
N ASP A 210 11.88 -31.10 -8.73
CA ASP A 210 11.17 -30.79 -9.97
C ASP A 210 11.88 -29.66 -10.71
N ARG A 211 12.21 -29.88 -12.01
CA ARG A 211 12.98 -28.92 -12.83
C ARG A 211 12.34 -27.53 -12.91
N LEU A 212 11.02 -27.47 -12.97
CA LEU A 212 10.31 -26.18 -13.04
C LEU A 212 10.54 -25.35 -11.77
N PHE A 213 10.33 -25.99 -10.61
CA PHE A 213 10.40 -25.26 -9.34
C PHE A 213 11.84 -24.98 -8.91
N ILE A 214 12.79 -25.85 -9.20
CA ILE A 214 14.20 -25.58 -8.87
C ILE A 214 14.77 -24.44 -9.73
N TYR A 215 14.47 -24.38 -11.04
CA TYR A 215 14.87 -23.26 -11.88
C TYR A 215 14.15 -21.96 -11.46
N SER A 216 12.85 -22.03 -11.15
CA SER A 216 12.13 -20.88 -10.59
C SER A 216 12.79 -20.35 -9.32
N PHE A 217 13.23 -21.23 -8.42
CA PHE A 217 13.92 -20.85 -7.19
C PHE A 217 15.30 -20.24 -7.47
N ILE A 218 16.13 -20.88 -8.31
CA ILE A 218 17.47 -20.40 -8.62
C ILE A 218 17.41 -18.98 -9.23
N PHE A 219 16.55 -18.77 -10.22
CA PHE A 219 16.42 -17.46 -10.87
C PHE A 219 15.79 -16.42 -9.96
N SER A 220 14.84 -16.81 -9.11
CA SER A 220 14.30 -15.91 -8.07
C SER A 220 15.38 -15.53 -7.05
N LEU A 221 16.23 -16.48 -6.64
CA LEU A 221 17.35 -16.24 -5.75
C LEU A 221 18.38 -15.28 -6.36
N LEU A 222 18.73 -15.47 -7.63
CA LEU A 222 19.63 -14.56 -8.36
C LEU A 222 19.06 -13.14 -8.42
N GLY A 223 17.77 -12.98 -8.72
CA GLY A 223 17.11 -11.68 -8.69
C GLY A 223 17.11 -11.03 -7.31
N SER A 224 16.87 -11.82 -6.26
CA SER A 224 16.94 -11.36 -4.87
C SER A 224 18.36 -10.91 -4.49
N ILE A 225 19.37 -11.71 -4.84
CA ILE A 225 20.78 -11.35 -4.60
C ILE A 225 21.08 -10.02 -5.29
N PHE A 226 20.76 -9.89 -6.58
CA PHE A 226 20.98 -8.64 -7.33
C PHE A 226 20.37 -7.42 -6.64
N MET A 227 19.16 -7.56 -6.11
CA MET A 227 18.46 -6.46 -5.43
C MET A 227 19.08 -6.14 -4.07
N PHE A 228 19.31 -7.17 -3.22
CA PHE A 228 19.79 -6.97 -1.86
C PHE A 228 21.29 -6.59 -1.78
N THR A 229 22.07 -6.83 -2.83
CA THR A 229 23.49 -6.43 -2.91
C THR A 229 23.70 -5.07 -3.56
N SER A 230 22.63 -4.35 -3.95
CA SER A 230 22.78 -3.00 -4.49
C SER A 230 23.41 -2.05 -3.46
N PRO A 231 24.34 -1.16 -3.87
CA PRO A 231 24.92 -0.18 -2.96
C PRO A 231 23.86 0.73 -2.30
N GLY A 232 22.85 1.15 -3.08
CA GLY A 232 21.76 2.00 -2.59
C GLY A 232 20.91 1.35 -1.50
N MET A 233 20.82 0.02 -1.46
CA MET A 233 20.11 -0.69 -0.41
C MET A 233 20.84 -0.58 0.95
N HIS A 234 22.16 -0.46 0.94
CA HIS A 234 22.96 -0.29 2.16
C HIS A 234 22.92 1.16 2.64
N SER A 235 23.12 2.15 1.76
CA SER A 235 23.04 3.58 2.10
C SER A 235 21.64 4.00 2.55
N GLY A 236 20.59 3.52 1.89
CA GLY A 236 19.20 3.75 2.30
C GLY A 236 18.88 3.16 3.68
N ARG A 237 19.47 2.00 4.03
CA ARG A 237 19.32 1.40 5.36
C ARG A 237 19.91 2.25 6.48
N GLU A 238 21.05 2.88 6.27
CA GLU A 238 21.68 3.76 7.27
C GLU A 238 20.82 4.98 7.57
N LEU A 239 20.09 5.50 6.58
CA LEU A 239 19.14 6.60 6.76
C LEU A 239 17.91 6.21 7.60
N TYR A 240 17.48 4.93 7.55
CA TYR A 240 16.27 4.46 8.24
C TYR A 240 16.55 3.61 9.49
N ASN A 241 17.77 3.11 9.68
CA ASN A 241 18.15 2.34 10.86
C ASN A 241 18.86 3.26 11.88
N ASN A 242 18.06 3.86 12.72
CA ASN A 242 18.58 4.35 13.99
C ASN A 242 19.20 3.18 14.77
N SER A 243 20.17 3.46 15.63
CA SER A 243 21.02 2.61 16.48
C SER A 243 20.32 1.54 17.35
N LEU A 244 19.12 1.09 16.99
CA LEU A 244 18.28 0.21 17.83
C LEU A 244 18.63 -1.29 17.79
N GLY A 245 19.47 -1.72 16.85
CA GLY A 245 19.74 -3.13 16.61
C GLY A 245 18.52 -3.91 16.13
N LEU A 246 18.73 -5.16 15.70
CA LEU A 246 17.69 -6.02 15.12
C LEU A 246 16.47 -6.21 16.04
N PHE A 247 16.68 -6.47 17.31
CA PHE A 247 15.60 -6.71 18.27
C PHE A 247 14.80 -5.45 18.59
N GLY A 248 15.48 -4.30 18.71
CA GLY A 248 14.82 -2.99 18.89
C GLY A 248 13.96 -2.63 17.69
N THR A 249 14.45 -2.85 16.47
CA THR A 249 13.70 -2.64 15.23
C THR A 249 12.45 -3.52 15.17
N LEU A 250 12.57 -4.83 15.44
CA LEU A 250 11.43 -5.75 15.48
C LEU A 250 10.39 -5.34 16.53
N LYS A 251 10.84 -4.93 17.71
CA LYS A 251 9.97 -4.49 18.80
C LYS A 251 9.13 -3.26 18.44
N MET A 252 9.64 -2.39 17.56
CA MET A 252 8.92 -1.20 17.10
C MET A 252 8.09 -1.48 15.84
N SER A 253 8.63 -2.18 14.87
CA SER A 253 7.99 -2.37 13.56
C SER A 253 6.86 -3.39 13.58
N LEU A 254 7.00 -4.51 14.31
CA LEU A 254 5.99 -5.56 14.34
C LEU A 254 4.62 -5.07 14.82
N PRO A 255 4.49 -4.31 15.92
CA PRO A 255 3.21 -3.73 16.33
C PRO A 255 2.59 -2.82 15.28
N ASN A 256 3.39 -1.99 14.62
CA ASN A 256 2.91 -1.10 13.57
C ASN A 256 2.38 -1.90 12.37
N ASN A 257 3.13 -2.90 11.91
CA ASN A 257 2.72 -3.76 10.80
C ASN A 257 1.43 -4.51 11.11
N ILE A 258 1.32 -5.09 12.29
CA ILE A 258 0.10 -5.78 12.72
C ILE A 258 -1.09 -4.84 12.80
N ASN A 259 -0.90 -3.60 13.31
CA ASN A 259 -1.94 -2.59 13.32
C ASN A 259 -2.41 -2.25 11.89
N LEU A 260 -1.49 -1.97 10.98
CA LEU A 260 -1.79 -1.69 9.58
C LEU A 260 -2.49 -2.86 8.89
N ILE A 261 -2.07 -4.11 9.14
CA ILE A 261 -2.67 -5.29 8.53
C ILE A 261 -4.09 -5.51 9.05
N ILE A 262 -4.28 -5.61 10.35
CA ILE A 262 -5.51 -6.13 10.96
C ILE A 262 -6.48 -5.01 11.32
N PHE A 263 -6.03 -4.03 12.14
CA PHE A 263 -6.95 -3.04 12.70
C PHE A 263 -7.37 -1.97 11.71
N GLU A 264 -6.49 -1.53 10.84
CA GLU A 264 -6.89 -0.64 9.75
C GLU A 264 -7.76 -1.36 8.71
N ASN A 265 -7.58 -2.67 8.52
CA ASN A 265 -8.35 -3.51 7.63
C ASN A 265 -9.33 -4.45 8.36
N LYS A 266 -9.84 -4.02 9.53
CA LYS A 266 -10.71 -4.81 10.41
C LYS A 266 -11.93 -5.42 9.70
N PHE A 267 -12.55 -4.70 8.79
CA PHE A 267 -13.67 -5.21 8.00
C PHE A 267 -13.27 -6.40 7.11
N ILE A 268 -12.09 -6.35 6.51
CA ILE A 268 -11.55 -7.43 5.69
C ILE A 268 -11.31 -8.67 6.55
N PHE A 269 -10.57 -8.51 7.66
CA PHE A 269 -10.25 -9.64 8.53
C PHE A 269 -11.47 -10.21 9.26
N PHE A 270 -12.44 -9.37 9.63
CA PHE A 270 -13.74 -9.83 10.11
C PHE A 270 -14.45 -10.71 9.07
N SER A 271 -14.54 -10.24 7.83
CA SER A 271 -15.20 -10.97 6.74
C SER A 271 -14.52 -12.31 6.43
N ILE A 272 -13.19 -12.35 6.42
CA ILE A 272 -12.42 -13.58 6.20
C ILE A 272 -12.61 -14.56 7.37
N THR A 273 -12.56 -14.05 8.59
CA THR A 273 -12.76 -14.86 9.82
C THR A 273 -14.16 -15.44 9.87
N LEU A 274 -15.17 -14.63 9.56
CA LEU A 274 -16.58 -15.07 9.47
C LEU A 274 -16.76 -16.14 8.39
N SER A 275 -16.18 -15.93 7.19
CA SER A 275 -16.22 -16.93 6.11
C SER A 275 -15.59 -18.25 6.53
N THR A 276 -14.46 -18.18 7.25
CA THR A 276 -13.75 -19.34 7.77
C THR A 276 -14.56 -20.06 8.86
N PHE A 277 -15.14 -19.32 9.79
CA PHE A 277 -16.00 -19.84 10.84
C PHE A 277 -17.20 -20.60 10.26
N ILE A 278 -17.91 -19.97 9.33
CA ILE A 278 -19.08 -20.59 8.65
C ILE A 278 -18.65 -21.86 7.90
N ALA A 279 -17.54 -21.82 7.14
CA ALA A 279 -17.06 -22.96 6.36
C ALA A 279 -16.74 -24.18 7.24
N ILE A 280 -16.20 -23.98 8.45
CA ILE A 280 -15.90 -25.04 9.41
C ILE A 280 -17.18 -25.50 10.13
N LEU A 281 -18.05 -24.56 10.52
CA LEU A 281 -19.29 -24.85 11.23
C LEU A 281 -20.19 -25.81 10.43
N ILE A 282 -20.39 -25.51 9.14
CA ILE A 282 -21.22 -26.34 8.23
C ILE A 282 -20.46 -27.52 7.62
N ASN A 283 -19.25 -27.82 8.11
CA ASN A 283 -18.38 -28.90 7.65
C ASN A 283 -17.99 -28.85 6.15
N SER A 284 -18.06 -27.70 5.50
CA SER A 284 -17.50 -27.54 4.15
C SER A 284 -15.97 -27.68 4.16
N ILE A 285 -15.33 -27.27 5.27
CA ILE A 285 -13.96 -27.61 5.64
C ILE A 285 -14.03 -28.54 6.84
N SER A 286 -13.72 -29.83 6.62
CA SER A 286 -13.86 -30.86 7.65
C SER A 286 -12.55 -31.00 8.45
N ILE A 287 -12.53 -30.52 9.68
CA ILE A 287 -11.46 -30.78 10.64
C ILE A 287 -11.74 -32.10 11.35
N ASN A 288 -10.93 -33.13 11.07
CA ASN A 288 -11.18 -34.50 11.52
C ASN A 288 -11.12 -34.67 13.05
N LYS A 289 -10.25 -33.93 13.74
CA LYS A 289 -10.11 -33.99 15.20
C LYS A 289 -11.11 -33.05 15.85
N LYS A 290 -12.17 -33.58 16.47
CA LYS A 290 -13.25 -32.81 17.12
C LYS A 290 -12.73 -31.76 18.09
N ILE A 291 -11.77 -32.10 18.94
CA ILE A 291 -11.17 -31.18 19.92
C ILE A 291 -10.54 -29.98 19.23
N ILE A 292 -9.72 -30.20 18.19
CA ILE A 292 -9.08 -29.11 17.41
C ILE A 292 -10.16 -28.24 16.76
N LYS A 293 -11.21 -28.85 16.20
CA LYS A 293 -12.33 -28.13 15.60
C LYS A 293 -12.99 -27.19 16.60
N TYR A 294 -13.35 -27.65 17.78
CA TYR A 294 -14.04 -26.83 18.78
C TYR A 294 -13.13 -25.73 19.34
N ILE A 295 -11.87 -26.05 19.66
CA ILE A 295 -10.89 -25.04 20.13
C ILE A 295 -10.73 -23.94 19.06
N TYR A 296 -10.58 -24.33 17.80
CA TYR A 296 -10.41 -23.36 16.71
C TYR A 296 -11.67 -22.53 16.47
N LEU A 297 -12.87 -23.13 16.52
CA LEU A 297 -14.15 -22.39 16.41
C LEU A 297 -14.30 -21.39 17.57
N SER A 298 -14.00 -21.79 18.82
CA SER A 298 -14.03 -20.87 19.97
C SER A 298 -13.05 -19.72 19.80
N PHE A 299 -11.85 -19.99 19.30
CA PHE A 299 -10.86 -18.96 18.97
C PHE A 299 -11.39 -17.99 17.91
N LEU A 300 -12.00 -18.48 16.82
CA LEU A 300 -12.59 -17.63 15.78
C LEU A 300 -13.74 -16.77 16.31
N VAL A 301 -14.60 -17.30 17.21
CA VAL A 301 -15.66 -16.53 17.87
C VAL A 301 -15.08 -15.40 18.70
N LEU A 302 -14.03 -15.66 19.47
CA LEU A 302 -13.33 -14.64 20.24
C LEU A 302 -12.79 -13.52 19.33
N ILE A 303 -12.12 -13.90 18.23
CA ILE A 303 -11.59 -12.94 17.26
C ILE A 303 -12.70 -12.13 16.59
N LEU A 304 -13.79 -12.78 16.19
CA LEU A 304 -14.95 -12.08 15.60
C LEU A 304 -15.53 -11.05 16.58
N PHE A 305 -15.66 -11.42 17.85
CA PHE A 305 -16.12 -10.52 18.91
C PHE A 305 -15.17 -9.31 19.07
N ILE A 306 -13.86 -9.55 19.09
CA ILE A 306 -12.87 -8.46 19.20
C ILE A 306 -12.88 -7.55 17.97
N LEU A 307 -13.04 -8.10 16.74
CA LEU A 307 -13.04 -7.31 15.51
C LEU A 307 -14.35 -6.54 15.27
N ILE A 308 -15.49 -7.01 15.80
CA ILE A 308 -16.77 -6.33 15.61
C ILE A 308 -16.86 -5.02 16.40
N ILE A 309 -16.25 -4.97 17.58
CA ILE A 309 -16.28 -3.77 18.44
C ILE A 309 -15.76 -2.52 17.71
N PRO A 310 -14.55 -2.51 17.13
CA PRO A 310 -14.06 -1.34 16.40
C PRO A 310 -14.75 -1.09 15.06
N ILE A 311 -15.54 -2.04 14.54
CA ILE A 311 -16.38 -1.83 13.36
C ILE A 311 -17.63 -1.03 13.74
N ILE A 312 -18.29 -1.39 14.86
CA ILE A 312 -19.50 -0.72 15.35
C ILE A 312 -19.17 0.66 15.91
N ASN A 313 -18.11 0.76 16.71
CA ASN A 313 -17.69 2.03 17.30
C ASN A 313 -16.19 2.26 17.12
N PRO A 314 -15.79 2.97 16.06
CA PRO A 314 -14.39 3.27 15.78
C PRO A 314 -13.69 4.02 16.92
N TYR A 315 -14.46 4.78 17.73
CA TYR A 315 -13.89 5.59 18.82
C TYR A 315 -13.57 4.79 20.09
N ILE A 316 -14.12 3.59 20.27
CA ILE A 316 -13.85 2.79 21.46
C ILE A 316 -12.47 2.14 21.41
N PHE A 317 -12.00 1.70 20.24
CA PHE A 317 -10.80 0.86 20.13
C PHE A 317 -9.57 1.56 19.55
N THR A 318 -9.72 2.52 18.63
CA THR A 318 -8.57 3.21 18.03
C THR A 318 -7.87 4.15 19.01
N PRO A 319 -8.57 4.92 19.88
CA PRO A 319 -7.90 5.73 20.90
C PRO A 319 -7.58 4.98 22.20
N LEU A 320 -8.38 3.97 22.59
CA LEU A 320 -8.24 3.34 23.91
C LEU A 320 -7.09 2.32 23.99
N PHE A 321 -6.82 1.59 22.91
CA PHE A 321 -5.74 0.60 22.91
C PHE A 321 -4.41 1.11 22.36
N PHE A 322 -4.40 2.15 21.52
CA PHE A 322 -3.15 2.63 20.94
C PHE A 322 -2.87 4.12 21.21
N ASP A 323 -3.83 5.06 21.11
CA ASP A 323 -3.54 6.50 21.25
C ASP A 323 -3.75 7.07 22.67
N LYS A 324 -4.77 6.63 23.42
CA LYS A 324 -4.85 6.99 24.85
C LYS A 324 -3.77 6.31 25.68
N ILE A 325 -3.39 5.11 25.31
CA ILE A 325 -2.21 4.45 25.87
C ILE A 325 -0.93 5.15 25.38
N PHE A 326 -0.87 5.69 24.16
CA PHE A 326 0.25 6.52 23.67
C PHE A 326 0.39 7.82 24.47
N ASN A 327 -0.71 8.52 24.78
CA ASN A 327 -0.70 9.74 25.61
C ASN A 327 -0.49 9.45 27.11
N LEU A 328 -0.90 8.30 27.64
CA LEU A 328 -0.49 7.83 28.96
C LEU A 328 0.96 7.31 29.00
N ALA A 329 1.46 6.79 27.89
CA ALA A 329 2.79 6.15 27.78
C ALA A 329 3.95 7.15 27.80
N ASN A 330 3.72 8.42 27.52
CA ASN A 330 4.72 9.45 27.83
C ASN A 330 5.05 9.52 29.33
N ARG A 331 4.31 8.80 30.16
CA ARG A 331 4.57 8.69 31.62
C ARG A 331 4.99 7.29 32.14
N ILE A 332 4.89 6.19 31.31
CA ILE A 332 5.18 4.82 31.78
C ILE A 332 5.93 4.04 30.67
N THR A 333 7.22 4.26 30.56
CA THR A 333 8.04 3.92 29.39
C THR A 333 8.36 2.42 29.15
N SER A 334 8.41 1.58 30.15
CA SER A 334 8.88 0.18 29.97
C SER A 334 7.76 -0.88 29.82
N HIS A 335 6.70 -0.80 30.62
CA HIS A 335 5.62 -1.79 30.57
C HIS A 335 4.75 -1.69 29.31
N PHE A 336 4.60 -0.50 28.76
CA PHE A 336 3.81 -0.26 27.55
C PHE A 336 4.37 -0.98 26.32
N PHE A 337 5.69 -0.94 26.14
CA PHE A 337 6.32 -1.64 25.01
C PHE A 337 6.14 -3.16 25.11
N ILE A 338 6.12 -3.71 26.33
CA ILE A 338 5.90 -5.15 26.54
C ILE A 338 4.47 -5.52 26.15
N ILE A 339 3.47 -4.75 26.60
CA ILE A 339 2.05 -5.02 26.28
C ILE A 339 1.81 -4.92 24.79
N ARG A 340 2.35 -3.89 24.11
CA ARG A 340 2.20 -3.69 22.68
C ARG A 340 2.85 -4.82 21.87
N PHE A 341 4.03 -5.26 22.30
CA PHE A 341 4.75 -6.34 21.64
C PHE A 341 4.05 -7.69 21.86
N THR A 342 3.62 -8.01 23.09
CA THR A 342 2.88 -9.25 23.39
C THR A 342 1.54 -9.31 22.68
N THR A 343 0.81 -8.20 22.61
CA THR A 343 -0.43 -8.08 21.82
C THR A 343 -0.16 -8.35 20.33
N SER A 344 0.97 -7.84 19.80
CA SER A 344 1.34 -8.08 18.41
C SER A 344 1.70 -9.55 18.13
N ILE A 345 2.31 -10.23 19.09
CA ILE A 345 2.55 -11.67 19.00
C ILE A 345 1.22 -12.43 18.93
N PHE A 346 0.23 -12.09 19.78
CA PHE A 346 -1.10 -12.71 19.74
C PHE A 346 -1.75 -12.55 18.36
N TRP A 347 -1.72 -11.34 17.77
CA TRP A 347 -2.28 -11.08 16.45
C TRP A 347 -1.48 -11.73 15.32
N SER A 348 -0.18 -11.89 15.49
CA SER A 348 0.64 -12.71 14.58
C SER A 348 0.18 -14.18 14.61
N PHE A 349 -0.08 -14.74 15.79
CA PHE A 349 -0.68 -16.08 15.90
C PHE A 349 -2.04 -16.17 15.24
N PHE A 350 -2.87 -15.12 15.31
CA PHE A 350 -4.14 -15.07 14.58
C PHE A 350 -3.91 -15.17 13.07
N LEU A 351 -2.98 -14.40 12.48
CA LEU A 351 -2.65 -14.52 11.07
C LEU A 351 -2.15 -15.92 10.70
N PHE A 352 -1.26 -16.50 11.52
CA PHE A 352 -0.78 -17.86 11.32
C PHE A 352 -1.88 -18.91 11.47
N SER A 353 -2.91 -18.67 12.27
CA SER A 353 -4.00 -19.62 12.50
C SER A 353 -4.78 -19.97 11.23
N PHE A 354 -4.75 -19.12 10.19
CA PHE A 354 -5.36 -19.42 8.89
C PHE A 354 -4.72 -20.62 8.18
N ILE A 355 -3.55 -21.07 8.60
CA ILE A 355 -2.98 -22.33 8.10
C ILE A 355 -3.87 -23.53 8.44
N VAL A 356 -4.59 -23.49 9.59
CA VAL A 356 -5.45 -24.58 10.03
C VAL A 356 -6.52 -24.92 8.99
N PRO A 357 -7.44 -24.00 8.60
CA PRO A 357 -8.43 -24.31 7.56
C PRO A 357 -7.79 -24.67 6.23
N ILE A 358 -6.66 -24.05 5.86
CA ILE A 358 -5.96 -24.32 4.60
C ILE A 358 -5.48 -25.79 4.54
N LEU A 359 -4.98 -26.35 5.62
CA LEU A 359 -4.52 -27.73 5.68
C LEU A 359 -5.67 -28.74 5.46
N TYR A 360 -6.90 -28.36 5.84
CA TYR A 360 -8.10 -29.21 5.71
C TYR A 360 -8.86 -28.97 4.39
N ILE A 361 -8.51 -27.96 3.60
CA ILE A 361 -9.05 -27.77 2.26
C ILE A 361 -8.57 -28.89 1.34
N LYS A 362 -9.53 -29.60 0.70
CA LYS A 362 -9.20 -30.70 -0.22
C LYS A 362 -8.74 -30.18 -1.59
N LYS A 363 -9.46 -29.20 -2.12
CA LYS A 363 -9.21 -28.68 -3.47
C LYS A 363 -8.27 -27.47 -3.43
N ASN A 364 -7.25 -27.44 -4.29
CA ASN A 364 -6.27 -26.36 -4.42
C ASN A 364 -5.44 -26.06 -3.16
N ARG A 365 -5.37 -26.97 -2.18
CA ARG A 365 -4.63 -26.78 -0.93
C ARG A 365 -3.22 -26.22 -1.12
N LYS A 366 -2.47 -26.72 -2.09
CA LYS A 366 -1.11 -26.26 -2.35
C LYS A 366 -1.07 -24.81 -2.85
N VAL A 367 -2.09 -24.36 -3.62
CA VAL A 367 -2.21 -22.97 -4.05
C VAL A 367 -2.48 -22.06 -2.87
N PHE A 368 -3.39 -22.46 -1.97
CA PHE A 368 -3.65 -21.73 -0.72
C PHE A 368 -2.39 -21.62 0.15
N LEU A 369 -1.67 -22.71 0.32
CA LEU A 369 -0.40 -22.73 1.08
C LEU A 369 0.63 -21.80 0.44
N PHE A 370 0.71 -21.76 -0.88
CA PHE A 370 1.66 -20.90 -1.60
C PHE A 370 1.32 -19.41 -1.39
N LEU A 371 0.04 -19.02 -1.55
CA LEU A 371 -0.42 -17.65 -1.29
C LEU A 371 -0.18 -17.25 0.17
N PHE A 372 -0.51 -18.14 1.09
CA PHE A 372 -0.29 -17.92 2.52
C PHE A 372 1.19 -17.74 2.87
N SER A 373 2.06 -18.59 2.31
CA SER A 373 3.51 -18.51 2.53
C SER A 373 4.08 -17.19 2.04
N ILE A 374 3.68 -16.71 0.84
CA ILE A 374 4.12 -15.40 0.34
C ILE A 374 3.65 -14.30 1.29
N ALA A 375 2.38 -14.31 1.72
CA ALA A 375 1.86 -13.30 2.64
C ALA A 375 2.70 -13.20 3.93
N ILE A 376 3.00 -14.36 4.55
CA ILE A 376 3.75 -14.41 5.81
C ILE A 376 5.23 -14.04 5.59
N PHE A 377 5.88 -14.61 4.58
CA PHE A 377 7.32 -14.35 4.37
C PHE A 377 7.59 -12.94 3.82
N SER A 378 6.63 -12.30 3.16
CA SER A 378 6.74 -10.88 2.80
C SER A 378 6.67 -9.94 4.01
N LEU A 379 6.13 -10.39 5.15
CA LEU A 379 6.11 -9.63 6.40
C LEU A 379 7.50 -9.55 7.05
N ILE A 380 8.38 -10.53 6.83
CA ILE A 380 9.69 -10.58 7.48
C ILE A 380 10.55 -9.34 7.13
N PRO A 381 10.83 -9.01 5.86
CA PRO A 381 11.60 -7.81 5.53
C PRO A 381 10.90 -6.53 5.99
N ALA A 382 9.57 -6.47 5.91
CA ALA A 382 8.80 -5.33 6.40
C ALA A 382 8.98 -5.11 7.91
N SER A 383 9.20 -6.19 8.68
CA SER A 383 9.42 -6.10 10.12
C SER A 383 10.87 -5.75 10.51
N LEU A 384 11.78 -5.72 9.55
CA LEU A 384 13.19 -5.35 9.75
C LEU A 384 13.47 -3.86 9.48
N VAL A 385 12.45 -3.06 9.20
CA VAL A 385 12.53 -1.61 8.96
C VAL A 385 11.68 -0.88 9.99
N THR A 386 12.20 0.19 10.58
CA THR A 386 11.53 0.94 11.66
C THR A 386 10.30 1.72 11.19
N GLN A 387 10.34 2.23 9.95
CA GLN A 387 9.24 2.97 9.35
C GLN A 387 8.71 2.21 8.14
N VAL A 388 7.57 1.54 8.33
CA VAL A 388 6.91 0.78 7.26
C VAL A 388 5.73 1.60 6.76
N GLY A 389 5.78 2.01 5.49
CA GLY A 389 4.64 2.62 4.82
C GLY A 389 3.51 1.60 4.63
N ALA A 390 2.27 2.07 4.64
CA ALA A 390 1.10 1.22 4.48
C ALA A 390 1.10 0.42 3.16
N ARG A 391 1.78 0.93 2.13
CA ARG A 391 1.97 0.29 0.82
C ARG A 391 2.62 -1.09 0.89
N ILE A 392 3.56 -1.30 1.82
CA ILE A 392 4.27 -2.58 1.97
C ILE A 392 3.32 -3.71 2.41
N ILE A 393 2.29 -3.35 3.17
CA ILE A 393 1.32 -4.27 3.74
C ILE A 393 0.23 -4.70 2.73
N MET A 394 0.03 -3.92 1.66
CA MET A 394 -1.04 -4.16 0.67
C MET A 394 -1.07 -5.60 0.14
N ILE A 395 0.09 -6.15 -0.23
CA ILE A 395 0.17 -7.50 -0.80
C ILE A 395 -0.30 -8.55 0.20
N ILE A 396 0.10 -8.40 1.46
CA ILE A 396 -0.31 -9.29 2.53
C ILE A 396 -1.84 -9.30 2.65
N VAL A 397 -2.44 -8.10 2.71
CA VAL A 397 -3.89 -7.94 2.78
C VAL A 397 -4.58 -8.56 1.55
N PHE A 398 -4.06 -8.33 0.34
CA PHE A 398 -4.63 -8.89 -0.89
C PHE A 398 -4.52 -10.41 -0.94
N MET A 399 -3.41 -11.00 -0.49
CA MET A 399 -3.27 -12.45 -0.39
C MET A 399 -4.33 -13.03 0.57
N PHE A 400 -4.56 -12.39 1.72
CA PHE A 400 -5.61 -12.81 2.66
C PHE A 400 -7.01 -12.62 2.08
N ILE A 401 -7.28 -11.57 1.30
CA ILE A 401 -8.55 -11.42 0.56
C ILE A 401 -8.76 -12.63 -0.37
N GLY A 402 -7.75 -12.97 -1.16
CA GLY A 402 -7.81 -14.14 -2.04
C GLY A 402 -8.10 -15.44 -1.27
N ILE A 403 -7.38 -15.68 -0.18
CA ILE A 403 -7.57 -16.85 0.69
C ILE A 403 -9.00 -16.88 1.26
N GLY A 404 -9.48 -15.77 1.82
CA GLY A 404 -10.82 -15.69 2.41
C GLY A 404 -11.94 -15.94 1.40
N CYS A 405 -11.85 -15.34 0.22
CA CYS A 405 -12.80 -15.58 -0.88
C CYS A 405 -12.74 -17.03 -1.39
N GLY A 406 -11.54 -17.61 -1.43
CA GLY A 406 -11.35 -19.02 -1.76
C GLY A 406 -11.95 -19.96 -0.71
N ILE A 407 -11.82 -19.63 0.58
CA ILE A 407 -12.49 -20.38 1.67
C ILE A 407 -14.01 -20.28 1.54
N LEU A 408 -14.54 -19.07 1.30
CA LEU A 408 -15.97 -18.87 1.07
C LEU A 408 -16.49 -19.72 -0.11
N SER A 409 -15.68 -19.88 -1.14
CA SER A 409 -16.06 -20.68 -2.32
C SER A 409 -16.21 -22.18 -2.03
N GLN A 410 -15.66 -22.68 -0.92
CA GLN A 410 -15.85 -24.07 -0.48
C GLN A 410 -17.23 -24.29 0.15
N ILE A 411 -17.94 -23.20 0.53
CA ILE A 411 -19.25 -23.28 1.13
C ILE A 411 -20.28 -23.62 0.05
N LYS A 412 -20.87 -24.81 0.17
CA LYS A 412 -21.98 -25.23 -0.69
C LYS A 412 -23.28 -24.75 -0.06
N LEU A 413 -23.79 -23.63 -0.49
CA LEU A 413 -25.10 -23.14 -0.08
C LEU A 413 -26.17 -23.86 -0.91
N ASN A 414 -26.89 -24.81 -0.31
CA ASN A 414 -27.97 -25.54 -0.98
C ASN A 414 -29.24 -24.68 -1.17
N TYR A 415 -29.32 -23.52 -0.58
CA TYR A 415 -30.47 -22.64 -0.58
C TYR A 415 -30.29 -21.47 -1.54
N LYS A 416 -30.91 -21.53 -2.71
CA LYS A 416 -30.85 -20.49 -3.76
C LYS A 416 -31.24 -19.10 -3.25
N ASN A 417 -32.18 -19.03 -2.31
CA ASN A 417 -32.65 -17.75 -1.76
C ASN A 417 -31.62 -17.11 -0.82
N ILE A 418 -30.93 -17.89 0.03
CA ILE A 418 -29.88 -17.40 0.90
C ILE A 418 -28.72 -16.87 0.06
N TYR A 419 -28.35 -17.57 -1.02
CA TYR A 419 -27.33 -17.12 -1.96
C TYR A 419 -27.68 -15.75 -2.57
N LYS A 420 -28.95 -15.54 -2.99
CA LYS A 420 -29.42 -14.27 -3.55
C LYS A 420 -29.36 -13.15 -2.51
N ILE A 421 -29.78 -13.41 -1.26
CA ILE A 421 -29.73 -12.42 -0.17
C ILE A 421 -28.28 -12.00 0.10
N ILE A 422 -27.37 -12.95 0.29
CA ILE A 422 -25.95 -12.66 0.52
C ILE A 422 -25.37 -11.85 -0.64
N PHE A 423 -25.65 -12.26 -1.88
CA PHE A 423 -25.20 -11.55 -3.06
C PHE A 423 -25.72 -10.11 -3.10
N SER A 424 -27.00 -9.88 -2.81
CA SER A 424 -27.62 -8.55 -2.79
C SER A 424 -26.99 -7.65 -1.72
N ILE A 425 -26.71 -8.18 -0.52
CA ILE A 425 -26.04 -7.45 0.57
C ILE A 425 -24.63 -7.03 0.12
N ILE A 426 -23.87 -7.93 -0.52
CA ILE A 426 -22.54 -7.63 -1.01
C ILE A 426 -22.59 -6.55 -2.10
N ILE A 427 -23.54 -6.63 -3.05
CA ILE A 427 -23.69 -5.62 -4.10
C ILE A 427 -24.06 -4.26 -3.52
N PHE A 428 -24.95 -4.21 -2.52
CA PHE A 428 -25.25 -2.97 -1.80
C PHE A 428 -23.99 -2.39 -1.13
N GLY A 429 -23.18 -3.25 -0.48
CA GLY A 429 -21.89 -2.84 0.11
C GLY A 429 -20.92 -2.29 -0.94
N ILE A 430 -20.84 -2.91 -2.12
CA ILE A 430 -20.03 -2.40 -3.25
C ILE A 430 -20.51 -1.00 -3.63
N PHE A 431 -21.82 -0.79 -3.78
CA PHE A 431 -22.39 0.51 -4.11
C PHE A 431 -22.00 1.60 -3.10
N VAL A 432 -22.08 1.29 -1.79
CA VAL A 432 -21.67 2.22 -0.73
C VAL A 432 -20.19 2.58 -0.84
N GLN A 433 -19.31 1.59 -1.07
CA GLN A 433 -17.87 1.85 -1.21
C GLN A 433 -17.56 2.67 -2.47
N VAL A 434 -18.19 2.35 -3.59
CA VAL A 434 -18.06 3.09 -4.86
C VAL A 434 -18.42 4.57 -4.66
N ASN A 435 -19.54 4.86 -4.00
CA ASN A 435 -19.94 6.24 -3.73
C ASN A 435 -18.89 6.99 -2.87
N LYS A 436 -18.34 6.34 -1.85
CA LYS A 436 -17.24 6.94 -1.05
C LYS A 436 -16.04 7.30 -1.91
N PHE A 437 -15.63 6.40 -2.81
CA PHE A 437 -14.53 6.66 -3.73
C PHE A 437 -14.84 7.83 -4.65
N LEU A 438 -16.03 7.83 -5.27
CA LEU A 438 -16.42 8.87 -6.22
C LEU A 438 -16.38 10.26 -5.59
N VAL A 439 -16.95 10.41 -4.37
CA VAL A 439 -16.93 11.69 -3.66
C VAL A 439 -15.49 12.17 -3.44
N ILE A 440 -14.62 11.31 -2.90
CA ILE A 440 -13.23 11.67 -2.58
C ILE A 440 -12.46 12.03 -3.86
N TYR A 441 -12.53 11.19 -4.89
CA TYR A 441 -11.74 11.41 -6.11
C TYR A 441 -12.24 12.57 -6.96
N HIS A 442 -13.54 12.89 -6.92
CA HIS A 442 -14.06 14.10 -7.54
C HIS A 442 -13.58 15.38 -6.85
N GLU A 443 -13.49 15.39 -5.53
CA GLU A 443 -12.89 16.52 -4.81
C GLU A 443 -11.41 16.70 -5.16
N ILE A 444 -10.67 15.62 -5.20
CA ILE A 444 -9.27 15.60 -5.61
C ILE A 444 -9.11 16.16 -7.03
N TYR A 445 -9.91 15.68 -7.96
CA TYR A 445 -9.87 16.13 -9.36
C TYR A 445 -10.18 17.62 -9.50
N LYS A 446 -11.16 18.15 -8.75
CA LYS A 446 -11.46 19.58 -8.74
C LYS A 446 -10.28 20.42 -8.27
N ILE A 447 -9.64 20.01 -7.16
CA ILE A 447 -8.47 20.70 -6.63
C ILE A 447 -7.32 20.67 -7.65
N GLU A 448 -7.09 19.51 -8.26
CA GLU A 448 -6.03 19.38 -9.27
C GLU A 448 -6.27 20.24 -10.51
N LYS A 449 -7.52 20.35 -10.98
CA LYS A 449 -7.85 21.25 -12.09
C LYS A 449 -7.57 22.73 -11.75
N ILE A 450 -7.83 23.15 -10.52
CA ILE A 450 -7.48 24.50 -10.09
C ILE A 450 -5.96 24.67 -10.05
N ARG A 451 -5.22 23.69 -9.56
CA ARG A 451 -3.74 23.69 -9.56
C ARG A 451 -3.18 23.80 -10.97
N GLU A 452 -3.66 22.99 -11.91
CA GLU A 452 -3.25 23.02 -13.31
C GLU A 452 -3.49 24.39 -13.94
N LEU A 453 -4.66 25.00 -13.71
CA LEU A 453 -4.97 26.34 -14.24
C LEU A 453 -4.01 27.39 -13.67
N LEU A 454 -3.86 27.45 -12.35
CA LEU A 454 -3.00 28.43 -11.69
C LEU A 454 -1.52 28.27 -12.09
N THR A 455 -1.02 27.04 -12.21
CA THR A 455 0.36 26.79 -12.63
C THR A 455 0.60 27.12 -14.09
N ASN A 456 -0.35 26.81 -14.98
CA ASN A 456 -0.27 27.14 -16.39
C ASN A 456 -0.29 28.66 -16.63
N ASP A 457 -1.21 29.38 -15.98
CA ASP A 457 -1.27 30.84 -16.08
C ASP A 457 0.02 31.48 -15.58
N THR A 458 0.56 30.99 -14.45
CA THR A 458 1.84 31.45 -13.92
C THR A 458 2.99 31.17 -14.89
N ALA A 459 3.05 30.00 -15.49
CA ALA A 459 4.09 29.64 -16.46
C ALA A 459 4.03 30.53 -17.70
N ILE A 460 2.83 30.87 -18.19
CA ILE A 460 2.62 31.80 -19.32
C ILE A 460 3.12 33.20 -18.95
N LEU A 461 2.76 33.71 -17.77
CA LEU A 461 3.21 35.04 -17.31
C LEU A 461 4.73 35.08 -17.13
N GLN A 462 5.34 34.00 -16.63
CA GLN A 462 6.80 33.88 -16.51
C GLN A 462 7.48 33.88 -17.88
N TYR A 463 6.92 33.16 -18.86
CA TYR A 463 7.42 33.15 -20.23
C TYR A 463 7.37 34.55 -20.85
N LYS A 464 6.30 35.31 -20.62
CA LYS A 464 6.14 36.70 -21.05
C LYS A 464 6.94 37.70 -20.22
N LYS A 465 7.64 37.28 -19.18
CA LYS A 465 8.34 38.12 -18.18
C LYS A 465 7.43 39.10 -17.45
N GLU A 466 6.16 38.77 -17.31
CA GLU A 466 5.12 39.58 -16.63
C GLU A 466 4.88 39.11 -15.17
N TRP A 467 5.52 38.00 -14.75
CA TRP A 467 5.36 37.46 -13.41
C TRP A 467 6.17 38.24 -12.37
N ASP A 468 5.50 38.68 -11.29
CA ASP A 468 6.15 39.31 -10.14
C ASP A 468 6.64 38.22 -9.16
N TYR A 469 7.94 37.95 -9.17
CA TYR A 469 8.57 36.93 -8.32
C TYR A 469 8.53 37.27 -6.81
N ASN A 470 8.15 38.50 -6.42
CA ASN A 470 7.94 38.87 -5.02
C ASN A 470 6.61 38.30 -4.49
N LYS A 471 5.64 38.06 -5.38
CA LYS A 471 4.37 37.45 -5.03
C LYS A 471 4.44 35.91 -5.05
N PRO A 472 3.96 35.23 -4.00
CA PRO A 472 3.89 33.80 -4.03
C PRO A 472 2.75 33.32 -4.93
N LEU A 473 2.95 32.21 -5.63
CA LEU A 473 1.89 31.44 -6.26
C LEU A 473 1.18 30.64 -5.17
N ILE A 474 -0.06 30.99 -4.88
CA ILE A 474 -0.89 30.28 -3.89
C ILE A 474 -1.70 29.23 -4.63
N ILE A 475 -1.51 27.96 -4.28
CA ILE A 475 -2.23 26.83 -4.85
C ILE A 475 -2.99 26.06 -3.76
N PRO A 476 -4.20 25.57 -4.04
CA PRO A 476 -4.96 24.84 -3.04
C PRO A 476 -4.28 23.53 -2.66
N SER A 477 -4.22 23.25 -1.38
CA SER A 477 -3.86 21.94 -0.83
C SER A 477 -5.03 20.97 -0.89
N PHE A 478 -4.73 19.68 -0.85
CA PHE A 478 -5.76 18.67 -0.61
C PHE A 478 -6.24 18.77 0.84
N LYS A 479 -7.56 18.77 1.04
CA LYS A 479 -8.14 18.89 2.37
C LYS A 479 -7.76 17.70 3.26
N MET A 480 -7.71 17.94 4.58
CA MET A 480 -7.34 16.94 5.59
C MET A 480 -8.13 15.61 5.50
N ASN A 481 -9.37 15.69 5.06
CA ASN A 481 -10.25 14.53 4.92
C ASN A 481 -10.09 13.81 3.57
N THR A 482 -9.24 14.30 2.65
CA THR A 482 -8.96 13.63 1.38
C THR A 482 -7.82 12.63 1.54
N LEU A 483 -7.79 11.63 0.65
CA LEU A 483 -6.72 10.62 0.60
C LEU A 483 -5.33 11.23 0.34
N PHE A 484 -5.26 12.46 -0.18
CA PHE A 484 -4.02 13.09 -0.65
C PHE A 484 -3.45 14.15 0.29
N TYR A 485 -4.06 14.37 1.46
CA TYR A 485 -3.59 15.42 2.37
C TYR A 485 -2.10 15.30 2.71
N THR A 486 -1.62 14.07 2.98
CA THR A 486 -0.21 13.80 3.29
C THR A 486 0.72 13.86 2.07
N ALA A 487 0.17 13.90 0.86
CA ALA A 487 0.93 13.98 -0.39
C ALA A 487 1.19 15.43 -0.86
N ASN A 488 0.72 16.42 -0.10
CA ASN A 488 1.11 17.80 -0.36
C ASN A 488 2.62 17.95 -0.08
N PRO A 489 3.37 18.58 -0.99
CA PRO A 489 4.76 18.88 -0.70
C PRO A 489 4.84 19.77 0.54
N PRO A 490 5.77 19.53 1.47
CA PRO A 490 5.97 20.41 2.60
C PRO A 490 6.30 21.81 2.11
N PRO A 491 5.88 22.87 2.84
CA PRO A 491 6.06 24.27 2.44
C PRO A 491 7.53 24.72 2.40
N LEU A 492 8.47 23.85 2.72
CA LEU A 492 9.90 24.18 2.79
C LEU A 492 10.53 24.24 1.40
N LYS A 493 11.17 25.35 1.08
CA LYS A 493 11.91 25.60 -0.17
C LYS A 493 12.99 24.54 -0.48
N THR A 494 13.47 23.83 0.53
CA THR A 494 14.56 22.84 0.44
C THR A 494 14.04 21.41 0.27
N SER A 495 12.73 21.16 0.34
CA SER A 495 12.24 19.79 0.18
C SER A 495 12.34 19.36 -1.29
N CYS A 496 12.80 18.13 -1.51
CA CYS A 496 12.86 17.55 -2.85
C CYS A 496 11.50 17.58 -3.56
N HIS A 497 10.40 17.31 -2.84
CA HIS A 497 9.05 17.36 -3.39
C HIS A 497 8.63 18.74 -3.86
N TYR A 498 9.05 19.81 -3.18
CA TYR A 498 8.77 21.19 -3.58
C TYR A 498 9.48 21.55 -4.90
N LEU A 499 10.75 21.18 -5.04
CA LEU A 499 11.52 21.41 -6.26
C LEU A 499 10.97 20.57 -7.42
N ASN A 500 10.64 19.30 -7.15
CA ASN A 500 10.09 18.40 -8.15
C ASN A 500 8.69 18.83 -8.61
N PHE A 501 7.86 19.37 -7.72
CA PHE A 501 6.59 19.99 -8.07
C PHE A 501 6.80 21.12 -9.08
N LYS A 502 7.69 22.09 -8.78
CA LYS A 502 7.96 23.20 -9.71
C LYS A 502 8.44 22.71 -11.06
N LYS A 503 9.36 21.75 -11.09
CA LYS A 503 9.88 21.16 -12.32
C LYS A 503 8.78 20.45 -13.12
N TYR A 504 7.91 19.69 -12.47
CA TYR A 504 6.81 18.97 -13.10
C TYR A 504 5.83 19.92 -13.79
N TYR A 505 5.47 21.02 -13.12
CA TYR A 505 4.57 22.05 -13.67
C TYR A 505 5.32 23.14 -14.49
N GLN A 506 6.59 22.93 -14.82
CA GLN A 506 7.42 23.84 -15.63
C GLN A 506 7.51 25.27 -15.07
N LEU A 507 7.41 25.43 -13.76
CA LEU A 507 7.56 26.70 -13.09
C LEU A 507 9.04 27.10 -12.97
N ASN A 508 9.31 28.42 -13.02
CA ASN A 508 10.65 28.93 -12.78
C ASN A 508 11.14 28.52 -11.36
N PRO A 509 12.41 28.09 -11.20
CA PRO A 509 12.97 27.74 -9.89
C PRO A 509 12.83 28.82 -8.81
N GLU A 510 12.80 30.10 -9.20
CA GLU A 510 12.63 31.25 -8.29
C GLU A 510 11.19 31.45 -7.81
N THR A 511 10.20 30.84 -8.46
CA THR A 511 8.79 30.96 -8.09
C THR A 511 8.57 30.48 -6.67
N LYS A 512 8.05 31.36 -5.81
CA LYS A 512 7.59 30.99 -4.48
C LYS A 512 6.21 30.33 -4.60
N VAL A 513 6.11 29.05 -4.26
CA VAL A 513 4.83 28.32 -4.26
C VAL A 513 4.39 28.11 -2.81
N VAL A 514 3.15 28.40 -2.52
CA VAL A 514 2.53 28.20 -1.21
C VAL A 514 1.31 27.30 -1.38
N PHE A 515 1.24 26.28 -0.54
CA PHE A 515 0.09 25.37 -0.51
C PHE A 515 -0.91 25.87 0.52
N ASP A 516 -2.05 26.34 0.03
CA ASP A 516 -3.17 26.78 0.87
C ASP A 516 -3.98 25.54 1.27
N ASP A 517 -3.94 25.20 2.56
CA ASP A 517 -4.68 24.09 3.15
C ASP A 517 -6.10 24.47 3.62
N GLY A 518 -6.54 25.68 3.29
CA GLY A 518 -7.83 26.20 3.69
C GLY A 518 -7.85 26.83 5.09
N PHE A 519 -6.67 26.90 5.75
CA PHE A 519 -6.51 27.59 7.05
C PHE A 519 -6.04 29.05 6.88
N GLY A 520 -5.91 29.51 5.65
CA GLY A 520 -5.42 30.84 5.30
C GLY A 520 -3.89 30.93 5.25
N TYR A 521 -3.40 31.80 4.38
CA TYR A 521 -1.97 32.06 4.24
C TYR A 521 -1.55 33.20 5.16
N ILE A 522 -0.54 32.95 5.99
CA ILE A 522 0.06 33.98 6.83
C ILE A 522 1.49 34.24 6.35
N SER A 523 1.76 35.46 5.88
CA SER A 523 3.14 35.89 5.63
C SER A 523 3.79 36.22 6.97
N LEU A 524 4.71 35.37 7.41
CA LEU A 524 5.51 35.62 8.60
C LEU A 524 6.76 36.41 8.22
N ASN A 525 6.80 37.70 8.57
CA ASN A 525 8.03 38.49 8.52
C ASN A 525 8.79 38.26 9.83
N PHE A 526 9.85 37.47 9.78
CA PHE A 526 10.77 37.30 10.90
C PHE A 526 11.77 38.46 10.92
N ASN A 527 11.62 39.37 11.87
CA ASN A 527 12.71 40.25 12.26
C ASN A 527 13.46 39.58 13.41
N LEU A 528 14.57 38.93 13.09
CA LEU A 528 15.49 38.42 14.11
C LEU A 528 16.33 39.61 14.64
N GLU A 529 15.92 40.20 15.75
CA GLU A 529 16.80 41.08 16.51
C GLU A 529 17.82 40.22 17.26
N LYS A 530 19.08 40.33 16.84
CA LYS A 530 20.20 39.51 17.33
C LYS A 530 20.56 39.67 18.81
N LYS A 531 19.93 40.62 19.53
CA LYS A 531 20.41 41.01 20.87
C LYS A 531 20.01 40.08 22.02
N ASP A 532 18.88 39.36 21.94
CA ASP A 532 18.35 38.68 23.14
C ASP A 532 17.91 37.23 22.93
N ASN A 533 18.27 36.56 21.85
CA ASN A 533 17.81 35.19 21.53
C ASN A 533 16.28 35.02 21.62
N ILE A 534 15.51 36.08 21.38
CA ILE A 534 14.07 36.10 21.41
C ILE A 534 13.57 36.49 20.02
N ALA A 535 12.84 35.58 19.38
CA ALA A 535 12.10 35.89 18.16
C ALA A 535 10.69 36.34 18.55
N LYS A 536 10.30 37.56 18.22
CA LYS A 536 8.94 38.06 18.40
C LYS A 536 8.19 37.80 17.11
N MET A 537 7.13 37.01 17.19
CA MET A 537 6.28 36.68 16.07
C MET A 537 4.95 37.42 16.21
N GLU A 538 4.68 38.37 15.30
CA GLU A 538 3.40 39.05 15.22
C GLU A 538 2.55 38.41 14.14
N ILE A 539 1.40 37.85 14.54
CA ILE A 539 0.44 37.22 13.65
C ILE A 539 -0.72 38.17 13.49
N LYS A 540 -0.95 38.65 12.27
CA LYS A 540 -2.19 39.36 11.93
C LYS A 540 -3.21 38.33 11.45
N PRO A 541 -4.28 38.07 12.21
CA PRO A 541 -5.33 37.16 11.78
C PRO A 541 -6.05 37.70 10.55
N LEU A 542 -6.28 36.86 9.57
CA LEU A 542 -7.09 37.17 8.39
C LEU A 542 -8.60 37.12 8.72
N GLU A 543 -9.01 36.31 9.69
CA GLU A 543 -10.39 36.17 10.17
C GLU A 543 -10.44 35.61 11.60
N GLU A 544 -11.51 35.90 12.37
CA GLU A 544 -11.61 35.63 13.80
C GLU A 544 -11.74 34.16 14.24
N ASN A 545 -11.92 33.19 13.30
CA ASN A 545 -12.26 31.80 13.63
C ASN A 545 -11.26 30.74 13.15
N TYR A 546 -10.02 31.09 12.88
CA TYR A 546 -9.02 30.15 12.39
C TYR A 546 -8.07 29.65 13.49
N THR A 547 -7.76 28.33 13.46
CA THR A 547 -6.70 27.72 14.25
C THR A 547 -5.40 27.75 13.47
N TYR A 548 -4.39 28.42 13.99
CA TYR A 548 -3.08 28.53 13.34
C TYR A 548 -2.15 27.44 13.82
N LYS A 549 -1.46 26.78 12.88
CA LYS A 549 -0.43 25.78 13.17
C LYS A 549 0.92 26.33 12.70
N PHE A 550 1.87 26.41 13.63
CA PHE A 550 3.22 26.87 13.35
C PHE A 550 4.18 25.69 13.37
N TYR A 551 5.07 25.62 12.40
CA TYR A 551 6.16 24.67 12.35
C TYR A 551 7.47 25.45 12.43
N ILE A 552 8.22 25.24 13.48
CA ILE A 552 9.58 25.79 13.63
C ILE A 552 10.55 24.62 13.50
N TYR A 553 11.46 24.74 12.55
CA TYR A 553 12.45 23.70 12.27
C TYR A 553 13.82 24.13 12.82
N LYS A 554 14.39 23.31 13.68
CA LYS A 554 15.77 23.45 14.15
C LYS A 554 16.50 22.13 13.90
N ASN A 555 17.52 22.12 13.05
CA ASN A 555 18.40 20.97 12.84
C ASN A 555 17.64 19.63 12.67
N ASN A 556 16.62 19.59 11.81
CA ASN A 556 15.75 18.43 11.57
C ASN A 556 14.89 17.97 12.76
N LEU A 557 14.72 18.76 13.79
CA LEU A 557 13.75 18.54 14.85
C LEU A 557 12.53 19.44 14.64
N ASP A 558 11.35 18.82 14.49
CA ASP A 558 10.09 19.52 14.32
C ASP A 558 9.56 19.99 15.68
N TYR A 559 9.39 21.28 15.86
CA TYR A 559 8.67 21.84 17.00
C TYR A 559 7.26 22.22 16.56
N TYR A 560 6.27 21.66 17.23
CA TYR A 560 4.87 21.94 16.97
C TYR A 560 4.30 22.86 18.04
N VAL A 561 3.78 24.01 17.64
CA VAL A 561 3.04 24.94 18.51
C VAL A 561 1.63 25.11 17.93
N SER A 562 0.60 24.70 18.66
CA SER A 562 -0.78 24.97 18.28
C SER A 562 -1.39 26.01 19.22
N THR A 563 -2.04 27.06 18.69
CA THR A 563 -2.80 28.03 19.45
C THR A 563 -4.24 28.05 18.98
N GLN A 564 -5.17 28.21 19.93
CA GLN A 564 -6.62 28.23 19.66
C GLN A 564 -7.25 29.63 19.64
N SER A 565 -6.47 30.74 19.73
CA SER A 565 -7.04 32.08 19.74
C SER A 565 -6.28 33.06 18.88
N ALA A 566 -7.03 33.94 18.22
CA ALA A 566 -6.58 34.89 17.21
C ALA A 566 -5.73 36.07 17.71
N ASN A 567 -5.53 36.25 18.99
CA ASN A 567 -4.88 37.43 19.57
C ASN A 567 -3.70 37.09 20.49
N MET A 568 -2.87 36.11 20.15
CA MET A 568 -1.69 35.79 20.96
C MET A 568 -0.39 36.27 20.34
N ILE A 569 0.32 37.15 21.06
CA ILE A 569 1.76 37.35 20.87
C ILE A 569 2.44 36.22 21.65
N GLN A 570 3.02 35.27 20.97
CA GLN A 570 3.87 34.25 21.63
C GLN A 570 5.34 34.64 21.50
N THR A 571 6.00 34.74 22.64
CA THR A 571 7.45 34.91 22.73
C THR A 571 8.09 33.52 22.83
N ILE A 572 8.82 33.09 21.82
CA ILE A 572 9.55 31.83 21.83
C ILE A 572 10.98 32.14 22.25
N LYS A 573 11.41 31.61 23.39
CA LYS A 573 12.80 31.74 23.85
C LYS A 573 13.69 30.73 23.12
N ILE A 574 14.63 31.24 22.37
CA ILE A 574 15.63 30.42 21.64
C ILE A 574 16.81 30.19 22.58
N THR A 575 16.99 28.95 23.02
CA THR A 575 18.02 28.61 24.05
C THR A 575 19.39 28.31 23.49
N GLU A 576 19.52 28.15 22.18
CA GLU A 576 20.81 27.87 21.54
C GLU A 576 20.95 28.59 20.18
N PRO A 577 22.13 29.12 19.81
CA PRO A 577 22.34 29.71 18.50
C PRO A 577 22.33 28.64 17.41
N GLY A 578 21.46 28.80 16.44
CA GLY A 578 21.33 27.94 15.25
C GLY A 578 20.60 28.67 14.13
N THR A 579 20.76 28.23 12.90
CA THR A 579 19.95 28.69 11.77
C THR A 579 18.55 28.08 11.90
N TYR A 580 17.56 28.91 12.15
CA TYR A 580 16.15 28.54 12.29
C TYR A 580 15.39 28.70 10.98
#